data_df899a840600b5c746dd1b7ba117a5d0
#
_entry.id   df899a840600b5c746dd1b7ba117a5d0
#
_cell.length_a   1.000
_cell.length_b   1.000
_cell.length_c   1.000
_cell.angle_alpha   90.00
_cell.angle_beta   90.00
_cell.angle_gamma   90.00
#
_symmetry.space_group_name_H-M   'P 1'
#
loop_
_entity.id
_entity.type
_entity.pdbx_description
1 polymer ?
#
loop_
_entity_poly.entity_id
_entity_poly.type
_entity_poly.pdbx_seq_one_letter_code
_entity_poly.pdbx_strand_id
1 'polypeptide(L)'
;IAPDMPYDYVGCFSGSAITLPDGKQLFMYTSVRKEAQPDGGVRDIQTQSLAVGDGMDYEKDVRNPILTAEDMPENSSPFDFRDPKMWKCEDGTYRCVIVNDRADGTGGRILLYRSEDGFNWEFESVMLSNDGRFGKMWECPDFFTLDGKDVVLVSPQDMLPKGFEYHNGDGTLCLIGKFDEETKTFIPEKDQAVDYGIDYYAMQTVEAPDGRRIMIGWMQNWDTCANNRIPKGKWFGQMSLPRELSIKDGRLIQKPVREIEKLRTNKTEYKNVAFEDVIRLDGIEGRCVDMEITLRPADAQNIYKKFAVRFAQNDTYHTAVSFRPYESVLKIDRKFSGSRRAIIHQRRSLVNSENGEIKLRLILDRFSAEIFVNDGEHVMTATIYTDLEADGISFFADGKVEMDVTKYELKL
;
A
#
# COMPACT_ATOMS: atom_id res chain seq x y z
N ILE A 1 11.34 19.40 -7.15
CA ILE A 1 10.41 20.53 -7.38
C ILE A 1 10.19 21.21 -6.04
N ALA A 2 10.32 22.55 -5.98
CA ALA A 2 10.15 23.34 -4.77
C ALA A 2 8.83 24.15 -4.84
N PRO A 3 8.15 24.42 -3.72
CA PRO A 3 6.92 25.23 -3.68
C PRO A 3 7.28 26.73 -3.69
N ASP A 4 7.73 27.23 -4.82
CA ASP A 4 8.34 28.56 -5.01
C ASP A 4 7.54 29.48 -5.95
N MET A 5 6.36 29.02 -6.40
CA MET A 5 5.50 29.79 -7.30
C MET A 5 4.19 30.21 -6.64
N PRO A 6 3.52 31.28 -7.12
CA PRO A 6 2.25 31.75 -6.52
C PRO A 6 1.14 30.69 -6.49
N TYR A 7 1.16 29.70 -7.36
CA TYR A 7 0.16 28.64 -7.43
C TYR A 7 0.50 27.41 -6.58
N ASP A 8 1.72 27.28 -6.05
CA ASP A 8 2.14 26.13 -5.25
C ASP A 8 2.87 26.45 -3.95
N TYR A 9 2.82 27.70 -3.48
CA TYR A 9 3.59 28.16 -2.31
C TYR A 9 3.24 27.46 -0.98
N VAL A 10 2.09 26.77 -0.93
CA VAL A 10 1.70 25.94 0.24
C VAL A 10 2.33 24.56 0.14
N GLY A 11 2.43 24.00 -1.08
CA GLY A 11 3.05 22.69 -1.30
C GLY A 11 2.95 22.22 -2.74
N CYS A 12 3.95 21.40 -3.10
CA CYS A 12 3.89 20.51 -4.25
C CYS A 12 3.49 19.13 -3.71
N PHE A 13 2.22 18.77 -3.89
CA PHE A 13 1.70 17.49 -3.41
C PHE A 13 1.96 16.38 -4.45
N SER A 14 1.42 15.20 -4.20
CA SER A 14 1.65 13.99 -4.98
C SER A 14 1.39 14.17 -6.49
N GLY A 15 2.05 13.36 -7.26
CA GLY A 15 1.95 13.35 -8.71
C GLY A 15 2.59 12.12 -9.35
N SER A 16 2.75 12.15 -10.66
CA SER A 16 3.37 11.08 -11.43
C SER A 16 4.23 11.61 -12.56
N ALA A 17 5.05 10.75 -13.13
CA ALA A 17 5.91 11.08 -14.25
C ALA A 17 5.74 10.10 -15.41
N ILE A 18 5.89 10.61 -16.63
CA ILE A 18 5.99 9.82 -17.86
C ILE A 18 7.25 10.21 -18.61
N THR A 19 7.75 9.31 -19.45
CA THR A 19 8.87 9.62 -20.35
C THR A 19 8.34 10.11 -21.70
N LEU A 20 8.78 11.30 -22.09
CA LEU A 20 8.47 11.90 -23.39
C LEU A 20 9.27 11.24 -24.51
N PRO A 21 8.85 11.41 -25.79
CA PRO A 21 9.57 10.85 -26.94
C PRO A 21 11.02 11.30 -27.08
N ASP A 22 11.39 12.47 -26.57
CA ASP A 22 12.77 13.01 -26.56
C ASP A 22 13.61 12.47 -25.40
N GLY A 23 13.05 11.59 -24.55
CA GLY A 23 13.72 11.00 -23.40
C GLY A 23 13.63 11.82 -22.12
N LYS A 24 13.08 13.02 -22.16
CA LYS A 24 12.83 13.81 -20.96
C LYS A 24 11.68 13.22 -20.15
N GLN A 25 11.64 13.57 -18.88
CA GLN A 25 10.53 13.23 -18.00
C GLN A 25 9.56 14.41 -17.89
N LEU A 26 8.29 14.13 -18.12
CA LEU A 26 7.20 15.05 -17.82
C LEU A 26 6.58 14.65 -16.48
N PHE A 27 6.62 15.57 -15.55
CA PHE A 27 6.05 15.41 -14.22
C PHE A 27 4.76 16.22 -14.10
N MET A 28 3.66 15.58 -13.68
CA MET A 28 2.45 16.29 -13.26
C MET A 28 2.30 16.12 -11.75
N TYR A 29 2.04 17.22 -11.04
CA TYR A 29 1.90 17.24 -9.59
C TYR A 29 0.75 18.16 -9.17
N THR A 30 0.22 17.93 -7.98
CA THR A 30 -0.78 18.81 -7.40
C THR A 30 -0.10 20.01 -6.76
N SER A 31 -0.38 21.18 -7.28
CA SER A 31 0.05 22.46 -6.76
C SER A 31 -1.00 23.04 -5.83
N VAL A 32 -0.56 23.53 -4.66
CA VAL A 32 -1.46 23.99 -3.60
C VAL A 32 -1.17 25.42 -3.21
N ARG A 33 -2.22 26.24 -3.21
CA ARG A 33 -2.21 27.61 -2.68
C ARG A 33 -3.37 27.82 -1.73
N LYS A 34 -3.30 28.86 -0.91
CA LYS A 34 -4.40 29.29 -0.04
C LYS A 34 -5.22 30.38 -0.70
N GLU A 35 -6.53 30.32 -0.51
CA GLU A 35 -7.46 31.31 -1.03
C GLU A 35 -8.52 31.66 0.02
N ALA A 36 -8.79 32.97 0.14
CA ALA A 36 -9.86 33.44 1.00
C ALA A 36 -11.23 33.08 0.42
N GLN A 37 -12.09 32.53 1.24
CA GLN A 37 -13.42 32.08 0.84
C GLN A 37 -14.48 33.13 1.21
N PRO A 38 -15.65 33.13 0.52
CA PRO A 38 -16.75 34.06 0.82
C PRO A 38 -17.28 33.97 2.26
N ASP A 39 -17.10 32.85 2.92
CA ASP A 39 -17.46 32.61 4.32
C ASP A 39 -16.48 33.24 5.33
N GLY A 40 -15.42 33.93 4.85
CA GLY A 40 -14.35 34.51 5.62
C GLY A 40 -13.25 33.55 6.05
N GLY A 41 -13.36 32.26 5.69
CA GLY A 41 -12.33 31.26 5.91
C GLY A 41 -11.19 31.36 4.89
N VAL A 42 -10.12 30.62 5.14
CA VAL A 42 -9.02 30.42 4.18
C VAL A 42 -8.87 28.93 3.95
N ARG A 43 -8.92 28.50 2.70
CA ARG A 43 -8.83 27.08 2.32
C ARG A 43 -7.71 26.84 1.31
N ASP A 44 -7.21 25.62 1.29
CA ASP A 44 -6.27 25.15 0.29
C ASP A 44 -7.01 24.88 -1.02
N ILE A 45 -6.54 25.50 -2.10
CA ILE A 45 -7.00 25.23 -3.47
C ILE A 45 -5.99 24.33 -4.12
N GLN A 46 -6.48 23.24 -4.71
CA GLN A 46 -5.69 22.23 -5.38
C GLN A 46 -5.86 22.34 -6.90
N THR A 47 -4.75 22.40 -7.60
CA THR A 47 -4.68 22.50 -9.08
C THR A 47 -3.57 21.57 -9.57
N GLN A 48 -3.54 21.26 -10.87
CA GLN A 48 -2.45 20.44 -11.40
C GLN A 48 -1.45 21.29 -12.17
N SER A 49 -0.18 20.98 -12.02
CA SER A 49 0.94 21.68 -12.62
C SER A 49 1.94 20.71 -13.23
N LEU A 50 2.66 21.17 -14.26
CA LEU A 50 3.66 20.38 -14.98
C LEU A 50 5.07 20.87 -14.68
N ALA A 51 6.03 19.94 -14.72
CA ALA A 51 7.44 20.21 -14.81
C ALA A 51 8.12 19.22 -15.77
N VAL A 52 9.09 19.69 -16.53
CA VAL A 52 9.85 18.88 -17.48
C VAL A 52 11.32 18.84 -17.05
N GLY A 53 11.94 17.68 -17.10
CA GLY A 53 13.34 17.54 -16.69
C GLY A 53 14.01 16.30 -17.24
N ASP A 54 15.25 16.07 -16.80
CA ASP A 54 16.11 14.96 -17.21
C ASP A 54 16.26 13.85 -16.14
N GLY A 55 15.51 13.97 -15.05
CA GLY A 55 15.62 13.10 -13.88
C GLY A 55 16.40 13.71 -12.71
N MET A 56 17.12 14.79 -12.94
CA MET A 56 17.86 15.55 -11.92
C MET A 56 17.31 16.96 -11.77
N ASP A 57 17.27 17.70 -12.86
CA ASP A 57 16.80 19.07 -12.90
C ASP A 57 15.46 19.16 -13.64
N TYR A 58 14.52 19.93 -13.07
CA TYR A 58 13.19 20.11 -13.60
C TYR A 58 12.83 21.59 -13.69
N GLU A 59 12.26 21.98 -14.81
CA GLU A 59 11.70 23.31 -15.03
C GLU A 59 10.16 23.25 -15.03
N LYS A 60 9.53 24.10 -14.23
CA LYS A 60 8.07 24.25 -14.20
C LYS A 60 7.56 24.88 -15.50
N ASP A 61 6.47 24.34 -16.03
CA ASP A 61 5.84 24.90 -17.24
C ASP A 61 5.31 26.31 -16.97
N VAL A 62 5.53 27.20 -17.90
CA VAL A 62 5.12 28.62 -17.79
C VAL A 62 3.60 28.81 -17.80
N ARG A 63 2.85 27.81 -18.25
CA ARG A 63 1.37 27.80 -18.31
C ARG A 63 0.71 27.36 -17.01
N ASN A 64 1.52 26.89 -16.05
CA ASN A 64 0.98 26.39 -14.78
C ASN A 64 0.14 27.43 -14.01
N PRO A 65 -0.92 26.97 -13.33
CA PRO A 65 -1.46 25.61 -13.31
C PRO A 65 -2.18 25.25 -14.60
N ILE A 66 -2.04 24.00 -15.07
CA ILE A 66 -2.61 23.55 -16.35
C ILE A 66 -4.01 22.94 -16.21
N LEU A 67 -4.41 22.51 -15.01
CA LEU A 67 -5.78 22.11 -14.69
C LEU A 67 -6.23 22.79 -13.38
N THR A 68 -7.38 23.41 -13.46
CA THR A 68 -7.98 24.24 -12.40
C THR A 68 -9.43 23.82 -12.14
N ALA A 69 -10.16 24.57 -11.33
CA ALA A 69 -11.59 24.36 -11.11
C ALA A 69 -12.44 24.49 -12.39
N GLU A 70 -11.95 25.25 -13.38
CA GLU A 70 -12.65 25.47 -14.66
C GLU A 70 -12.62 24.22 -15.57
N ASP A 71 -11.63 23.34 -15.33
CA ASP A 71 -11.42 22.10 -16.09
C ASP A 71 -12.11 20.89 -15.47
N MET A 72 -12.84 21.07 -14.39
CA MET A 72 -13.55 20.01 -13.67
C MET A 72 -15.03 19.92 -14.10
N PRO A 73 -15.64 18.72 -14.03
CA PRO A 73 -17.09 18.59 -14.27
C PRO A 73 -17.89 19.27 -13.14
N GLU A 74 -19.19 19.48 -13.41
CA GLU A 74 -20.13 20.01 -12.41
C GLU A 74 -20.10 19.22 -11.09
N ASN A 75 -20.45 19.90 -10.00
CA ASN A 75 -20.41 19.35 -8.62
C ASN A 75 -19.02 18.82 -8.22
N SER A 76 -17.96 19.55 -8.55
CA SER A 76 -16.58 19.26 -8.16
C SER A 76 -16.09 20.18 -7.05
N SER A 77 -15.35 19.63 -6.08
CA SER A 77 -14.69 20.38 -5.02
C SER A 77 -13.32 20.89 -5.50
N PRO A 78 -13.04 22.21 -5.47
CA PRO A 78 -11.71 22.73 -5.76
C PRO A 78 -10.72 22.53 -4.61
N PHE A 79 -11.18 22.03 -3.48
CA PHE A 79 -10.38 21.77 -2.28
C PHE A 79 -9.79 20.35 -2.27
N ASP A 80 -10.38 19.46 -3.07
CA ASP A 80 -10.05 18.04 -3.17
C ASP A 80 -9.91 17.64 -4.64
N PHE A 81 -8.86 18.11 -5.29
CA PHE A 81 -8.53 17.82 -6.68
C PHE A 81 -7.03 17.55 -6.79
N ARG A 82 -6.62 16.27 -6.61
CA ARG A 82 -5.21 15.93 -6.41
C ARG A 82 -4.78 14.57 -6.94
N ASP A 83 -3.49 14.30 -6.81
CA ASP A 83 -2.82 13.02 -7.04
C ASP A 83 -2.92 12.53 -8.48
N PRO A 84 -2.45 13.31 -9.47
CA PRO A 84 -2.54 12.93 -10.87
C PRO A 84 -1.66 11.71 -11.18
N LYS A 85 -2.25 10.70 -11.85
CA LYS A 85 -1.55 9.53 -12.37
C LYS A 85 -1.68 9.49 -13.88
N MET A 86 -0.57 9.77 -14.56
CA MET A 86 -0.47 9.77 -16.02
C MET A 86 0.02 8.44 -16.57
N TRP A 87 -0.40 8.10 -17.78
CA TRP A 87 0.21 7.04 -18.59
C TRP A 87 0.11 7.38 -20.07
N LYS A 88 0.96 6.73 -20.87
CA LYS A 88 0.91 6.81 -22.33
C LYS A 88 0.05 5.68 -22.87
N CYS A 89 -0.87 6.00 -23.76
CA CYS A 89 -1.74 5.04 -24.43
C CYS A 89 -1.04 4.39 -25.64
N GLU A 90 -1.56 3.26 -26.10
CA GLU A 90 -1.03 2.55 -27.27
C GLU A 90 -1.12 3.36 -28.56
N ASP A 91 -2.14 4.22 -28.69
CA ASP A 91 -2.33 5.13 -29.83
C ASP A 91 -1.35 6.33 -29.82
N GLY A 92 -0.50 6.41 -28.79
CA GLY A 92 0.49 7.46 -28.61
C GLY A 92 -0.01 8.69 -27.85
N THR A 93 -1.29 8.78 -27.55
CA THR A 93 -1.89 9.81 -26.69
C THR A 93 -1.58 9.55 -25.22
N TYR A 94 -2.05 10.43 -24.35
CA TYR A 94 -1.84 10.32 -22.91
C TYR A 94 -3.18 10.41 -22.19
N ARG A 95 -3.29 9.68 -21.09
CA ARG A 95 -4.38 9.79 -20.13
C ARG A 95 -3.86 10.07 -18.74
N CYS A 96 -4.73 10.66 -17.92
CA CYS A 96 -4.45 10.94 -16.51
C CYS A 96 -5.70 10.71 -15.68
N VAL A 97 -5.59 9.98 -14.58
CA VAL A 97 -6.62 9.92 -13.55
C VAL A 97 -6.26 10.85 -12.40
N ILE A 98 -7.26 11.58 -11.90
CA ILE A 98 -7.10 12.51 -10.77
C ILE A 98 -8.27 12.29 -9.81
N VAL A 99 -8.03 12.25 -8.52
CA VAL A 99 -9.13 12.18 -7.55
C VAL A 99 -9.75 13.54 -7.31
N ASN A 100 -11.05 13.52 -7.09
CA ASN A 100 -11.85 14.69 -6.74
C ASN A 100 -12.95 14.30 -5.76
N ASP A 101 -13.29 15.16 -4.80
CA ASP A 101 -14.53 15.01 -4.04
C ASP A 101 -15.65 15.80 -4.72
N ARG A 102 -16.90 15.39 -4.49
CA ARG A 102 -18.05 16.16 -4.90
C ARG A 102 -18.19 17.41 -4.02
N ALA A 103 -18.65 18.52 -4.61
CA ALA A 103 -18.84 19.77 -3.86
C ALA A 103 -19.89 19.64 -2.75
N ASP A 104 -20.82 18.70 -2.88
CA ASP A 104 -21.82 18.38 -1.86
C ASP A 104 -21.33 17.44 -0.75
N GLY A 105 -20.04 17.00 -0.82
CA GLY A 105 -19.42 16.10 0.16
C GLY A 105 -19.96 14.66 0.16
N THR A 106 -20.61 14.24 -0.92
CA THR A 106 -21.22 12.89 -1.01
C THR A 106 -20.21 11.80 -1.41
N GLY A 107 -18.95 12.13 -1.62
CA GLY A 107 -17.86 11.20 -1.76
C GLY A 107 -16.98 11.38 -2.99
N GLY A 108 -15.82 10.75 -2.91
CA GLY A 108 -14.76 10.86 -3.91
C GLY A 108 -15.10 10.28 -5.27
N ARG A 109 -14.43 10.80 -6.28
CA ARG A 109 -14.49 10.37 -7.67
C ARG A 109 -13.11 10.26 -8.26
N ILE A 110 -13.00 9.51 -9.34
CA ILE A 110 -11.84 9.50 -10.23
C ILE A 110 -12.25 10.18 -11.52
N LEU A 111 -11.61 11.30 -11.82
CA LEU A 111 -11.78 12.04 -13.08
C LEU A 111 -10.73 11.56 -14.07
N LEU A 112 -11.12 11.34 -15.31
CA LEU A 112 -10.25 10.96 -16.42
C LEU A 112 -10.04 12.16 -17.33
N TYR A 113 -8.79 12.43 -17.63
CA TYR A 113 -8.34 13.45 -18.58
C TYR A 113 -7.56 12.79 -19.71
N ARG A 114 -7.60 13.41 -20.90
CA ARG A 114 -6.85 13.01 -22.09
C ARG A 114 -5.98 14.14 -22.61
N SER A 115 -4.86 13.80 -23.22
CA SER A 115 -3.96 14.73 -23.89
C SER A 115 -3.35 14.08 -25.13
N GLU A 116 -3.22 14.85 -26.22
CA GLU A 116 -2.51 14.42 -27.43
C GLU A 116 -0.99 14.57 -27.32
N ASP A 117 -0.52 15.48 -26.48
CA ASP A 117 0.89 15.88 -26.40
C ASP A 117 1.51 15.74 -24.99
N GLY A 118 0.70 15.42 -23.97
CA GLY A 118 1.08 15.37 -22.55
C GLY A 118 1.06 16.74 -21.86
N PHE A 119 0.85 17.83 -22.59
CA PHE A 119 0.90 19.19 -22.06
C PHE A 119 -0.46 19.89 -22.00
N ASN A 120 -1.33 19.61 -22.97
CA ASN A 120 -2.68 20.15 -23.03
C ASN A 120 -3.67 19.04 -22.69
N TRP A 121 -4.42 19.22 -21.60
CA TRP A 121 -5.29 18.20 -21.04
C TRP A 121 -6.76 18.63 -21.12
N GLU A 122 -7.62 17.70 -21.49
CA GLU A 122 -9.06 17.89 -21.56
C GLU A 122 -9.78 16.84 -20.71
N PHE A 123 -10.85 17.25 -20.03
CA PHE A 123 -11.71 16.35 -19.29
C PHE A 123 -12.40 15.36 -20.23
N GLU A 124 -12.27 14.07 -19.95
CA GLU A 124 -12.86 13.00 -20.76
C GLU A 124 -14.13 12.43 -20.10
N SER A 125 -14.04 12.06 -18.81
CA SER A 125 -15.18 11.49 -18.08
C SER A 125 -15.00 11.51 -16.57
N VAL A 126 -16.08 11.21 -15.85
CA VAL A 126 -16.03 10.69 -14.48
C VAL A 126 -15.88 9.18 -14.59
N MET A 127 -14.62 8.69 -14.51
CA MET A 127 -14.30 7.28 -14.72
C MET A 127 -14.94 6.37 -13.69
N LEU A 128 -14.93 6.81 -12.42
CA LEU A 128 -15.49 6.05 -11.30
C LEU A 128 -15.97 6.98 -10.19
N SER A 129 -17.06 6.62 -9.54
CA SER A 129 -17.60 7.33 -8.38
C SER A 129 -17.74 6.41 -7.19
N ASN A 130 -17.37 6.90 -6.01
CA ASN A 130 -17.69 6.23 -4.75
C ASN A 130 -19.21 6.24 -4.54
N ASP A 131 -19.76 5.07 -4.26
CA ASP A 131 -21.18 4.88 -3.97
C ASP A 131 -21.48 4.86 -2.45
N GLY A 132 -20.53 5.35 -1.65
CA GLY A 132 -20.61 5.38 -0.18
C GLY A 132 -20.14 4.12 0.53
N ARG A 133 -19.75 3.06 -0.20
CA ARG A 133 -19.24 1.82 0.39
C ARG A 133 -17.80 1.93 0.88
N PHE A 134 -17.01 2.80 0.30
CA PHE A 134 -15.55 2.85 0.49
C PHE A 134 -15.10 4.24 0.97
N GLY A 135 -15.42 4.55 2.22
CA GLY A 135 -15.03 5.81 2.84
C GLY A 135 -15.66 7.04 2.21
N LYS A 136 -15.02 8.18 2.39
CA LYS A 136 -15.45 9.45 1.82
C LYS A 136 -14.58 9.87 0.65
N MET A 137 -13.55 10.65 0.89
CA MET A 137 -12.57 11.06 -0.11
C MET A 137 -11.66 9.89 -0.47
N TRP A 138 -11.23 9.83 -1.72
CA TRP A 138 -10.19 8.93 -2.21
C TRP A 138 -8.91 9.70 -2.50
N GLU A 139 -7.76 9.04 -2.31
CA GLU A 139 -6.43 9.58 -2.61
C GLU A 139 -5.63 8.61 -3.45
N CYS A 140 -4.59 9.11 -4.10
CA CYS A 140 -3.58 8.33 -4.81
C CYS A 140 -4.17 7.33 -5.82
N PRO A 141 -4.97 7.76 -6.80
CA PRO A 141 -5.55 6.86 -7.79
C PRO A 141 -4.45 6.26 -8.65
N ASP A 142 -4.60 4.99 -9.01
CA ASP A 142 -3.78 4.32 -10.00
C ASP A 142 -4.66 3.44 -10.89
N PHE A 143 -4.43 3.48 -12.19
CA PHE A 143 -5.18 2.69 -13.16
C PHE A 143 -4.23 1.99 -14.12
N PHE A 144 -4.41 0.70 -14.30
CA PHE A 144 -3.58 -0.12 -15.18
C PHE A 144 -4.27 -1.43 -15.56
N THR A 145 -3.82 -2.06 -16.65
CA THR A 145 -4.21 -3.43 -17.01
C THR A 145 -3.18 -4.43 -16.50
N LEU A 146 -3.63 -5.52 -15.92
CA LEU A 146 -2.81 -6.60 -15.37
C LEU A 146 -3.47 -7.96 -15.63
N ASP A 147 -2.75 -8.89 -16.25
CA ASP A 147 -3.22 -10.24 -16.56
C ASP A 147 -4.60 -10.26 -17.25
N GLY A 148 -4.84 -9.31 -18.16
CA GLY A 148 -6.07 -9.17 -18.92
C GLY A 148 -7.28 -8.63 -18.15
N LYS A 149 -7.07 -8.03 -16.99
CA LYS A 149 -8.06 -7.30 -16.19
C LYS A 149 -7.64 -5.85 -16.00
N ASP A 150 -8.61 -4.96 -15.94
CA ASP A 150 -8.35 -3.58 -15.55
C ASP A 150 -8.44 -3.45 -14.04
N VAL A 151 -7.54 -2.67 -13.49
CA VAL A 151 -7.35 -2.50 -12.04
C VAL A 151 -7.35 -1.02 -11.71
N VAL A 152 -8.12 -0.66 -10.68
CA VAL A 152 -8.06 0.64 -10.02
C VAL A 152 -7.58 0.43 -8.59
N LEU A 153 -6.54 1.16 -8.18
CA LEU A 153 -6.13 1.29 -6.79
C LEU A 153 -6.46 2.69 -6.29
N VAL A 154 -6.94 2.78 -5.06
CA VAL A 154 -7.14 4.05 -4.35
C VAL A 154 -6.90 3.88 -2.86
N SER A 155 -6.64 4.98 -2.19
CA SER A 155 -6.50 5.07 -0.73
C SER A 155 -7.69 5.84 -0.15
N PRO A 156 -8.77 5.14 0.26
CA PRO A 156 -9.94 5.78 0.83
C PRO A 156 -9.68 6.31 2.23
N GLN A 157 -10.22 7.50 2.51
CA GLN A 157 -10.31 8.09 3.86
C GLN A 157 -11.65 7.75 4.52
N ASP A 158 -11.67 7.70 5.85
CA ASP A 158 -12.88 7.48 6.67
C ASP A 158 -13.67 6.21 6.31
N MET A 159 -12.98 5.11 6.02
CA MET A 159 -13.62 3.81 5.79
C MET A 159 -14.44 3.36 7.00
N LEU A 160 -15.59 2.77 6.75
CA LEU A 160 -16.31 2.01 7.77
C LEU A 160 -15.88 0.54 7.73
N PRO A 161 -15.84 -0.15 8.88
CA PRO A 161 -15.39 -1.55 8.91
C PRO A 161 -16.42 -2.47 8.25
N LYS A 162 -15.93 -3.45 7.48
CA LYS A 162 -16.75 -4.49 6.86
C LYS A 162 -16.11 -5.86 7.13
N GLY A 163 -16.55 -6.51 8.17
CA GLY A 163 -15.96 -7.78 8.63
C GLY A 163 -14.46 -7.62 8.92
N PHE A 164 -13.65 -8.49 8.32
CA PHE A 164 -12.18 -8.41 8.35
C PHE A 164 -11.58 -8.00 7.00
N GLU A 165 -12.42 -7.68 6.01
CA GLU A 165 -11.96 -7.23 4.70
C GLU A 165 -11.51 -5.78 4.77
N TYR A 166 -12.32 -4.90 5.34
CA TYR A 166 -12.00 -3.49 5.49
C TYR A 166 -12.02 -3.09 6.96
N HIS A 167 -11.01 -2.34 7.37
CA HIS A 167 -10.93 -1.73 8.70
C HIS A 167 -11.48 -0.30 8.66
N ASN A 168 -11.85 0.22 9.83
CA ASN A 168 -12.23 1.62 9.96
C ASN A 168 -11.01 2.54 9.78
N GLY A 169 -11.26 3.77 9.33
CA GLY A 169 -10.27 4.82 9.13
C GLY A 169 -9.69 4.82 7.71
N ASP A 170 -8.45 5.23 7.57
CA ASP A 170 -7.79 5.31 6.28
C ASP A 170 -7.31 3.93 5.82
N GLY A 171 -7.68 3.56 4.61
CA GLY A 171 -7.49 2.20 4.10
C GLY A 171 -6.92 2.12 2.70
N THR A 172 -6.92 0.93 2.17
CA THR A 172 -6.45 0.62 0.81
C THR A 172 -7.52 -0.16 0.06
N LEU A 173 -7.76 0.19 -1.19
CA LEU A 173 -8.78 -0.45 -2.01
C LEU A 173 -8.21 -0.82 -3.37
N CYS A 174 -8.44 -2.06 -3.76
CA CYS A 174 -8.24 -2.56 -5.11
C CYS A 174 -9.59 -2.92 -5.71
N LEU A 175 -9.90 -2.34 -6.86
CA LEU A 175 -11.05 -2.71 -7.68
C LEU A 175 -10.53 -3.40 -8.94
N ILE A 176 -11.02 -4.60 -9.21
CA ILE A 176 -10.72 -5.37 -10.41
C ILE A 176 -11.99 -5.40 -11.26
N GLY A 177 -11.87 -5.09 -12.54
CA GLY A 177 -13.03 -5.00 -13.40
C GLY A 177 -12.67 -4.80 -14.86
N LYS A 178 -13.43 -3.95 -15.51
CA LYS A 178 -13.28 -3.63 -16.94
C LYS A 178 -13.48 -2.14 -17.18
N PHE A 179 -12.60 -1.55 -17.94
CA PHE A 179 -12.77 -0.20 -18.49
C PHE A 179 -13.58 -0.27 -19.78
N ASP A 180 -14.60 0.54 -19.88
CA ASP A 180 -15.44 0.68 -21.06
C ASP A 180 -14.96 1.87 -21.89
N GLU A 181 -14.41 1.59 -23.07
CA GLU A 181 -13.87 2.62 -23.98
C GLU A 181 -14.95 3.46 -24.65
N GLU A 182 -16.23 3.05 -24.68
CA GLU A 182 -17.30 3.87 -25.25
C GLU A 182 -17.76 4.94 -24.25
N THR A 183 -18.00 4.52 -23.01
CA THR A 183 -18.48 5.40 -21.95
C THR A 183 -17.35 6.06 -21.16
N LYS A 184 -16.11 5.60 -21.33
CA LYS A 184 -14.93 6.02 -20.55
C LYS A 184 -15.12 5.83 -19.04
N THR A 185 -15.80 4.76 -18.66
CA THR A 185 -16.08 4.43 -17.25
C THR A 185 -15.48 3.09 -16.87
N PHE A 186 -15.13 2.96 -15.58
CA PHE A 186 -14.67 1.70 -15.02
C PHE A 186 -15.84 0.96 -14.35
N ILE A 187 -16.01 -0.31 -14.72
CA ILE A 187 -17.06 -1.20 -14.20
C ILE A 187 -16.40 -2.19 -13.24
N PRO A 188 -16.51 -2.00 -11.91
CA PRO A 188 -15.91 -2.90 -10.96
C PRO A 188 -16.65 -4.25 -10.90
N GLU A 189 -15.91 -5.35 -10.98
CA GLU A 189 -16.42 -6.73 -10.83
C GLU A 189 -16.13 -7.28 -9.43
N LYS A 190 -14.97 -6.91 -8.84
CA LYS A 190 -14.54 -7.36 -7.51
C LYS A 190 -13.84 -6.21 -6.78
N ASP A 191 -13.92 -6.28 -5.45
CA ASP A 191 -13.20 -5.38 -4.54
C ASP A 191 -12.43 -6.17 -3.49
N GLN A 192 -11.27 -5.67 -3.07
CA GLN A 192 -10.49 -6.19 -1.94
C GLN A 192 -9.60 -5.10 -1.32
N ALA A 193 -9.23 -5.29 -0.06
CA ALA A 193 -8.15 -4.50 0.52
C ALA A 193 -6.80 -4.86 -0.13
N VAL A 194 -5.91 -3.88 -0.30
CA VAL A 194 -4.56 -4.13 -0.81
C VAL A 194 -3.66 -4.67 0.30
N ASP A 195 -3.75 -4.11 1.50
CA ASP A 195 -3.00 -4.57 2.66
C ASP A 195 -3.92 -4.66 3.88
N TYR A 196 -3.84 -5.76 4.61
CA TYR A 196 -4.67 -6.06 5.77
C TYR A 196 -3.96 -5.75 7.09
N GLY A 197 -2.77 -5.14 7.01
CA GLY A 197 -1.96 -4.78 8.16
C GLY A 197 -2.36 -3.46 8.81
N ILE A 198 -1.43 -2.90 9.56
CA ILE A 198 -1.67 -1.70 10.36
C ILE A 198 -1.21 -0.44 9.62
N ASP A 199 -0.11 -0.54 8.89
CA ASP A 199 0.59 0.61 8.32
C ASP A 199 0.85 0.39 6.82
N TYR A 200 -0.14 0.74 6.00
CA TYR A 200 0.00 0.74 4.54
C TYR A 200 -1.03 1.69 3.92
N TYR A 201 -0.58 2.65 3.12
CA TYR A 201 -1.41 3.68 2.51
C TYR A 201 -0.74 4.28 1.28
N ALA A 202 -1.50 5.04 0.46
CA ALA A 202 -0.99 5.85 -0.64
C ALA A 202 -0.11 5.08 -1.63
N MET A 203 -0.50 3.81 -1.93
CA MET A 203 0.25 2.96 -2.85
C MET A 203 0.18 3.49 -4.28
N GLN A 204 1.29 3.31 -5.00
CA GLN A 204 1.42 3.62 -6.42
C GLN A 204 2.17 2.52 -7.14
N THR A 205 1.88 2.33 -8.42
CA THR A 205 2.53 1.31 -9.23
C THR A 205 3.30 1.90 -10.41
N VAL A 206 4.24 1.13 -10.90
CA VAL A 206 4.98 1.39 -12.14
C VAL A 206 5.16 0.08 -12.90
N GLU A 207 5.14 0.17 -14.22
CA GLU A 207 5.57 -0.93 -15.06
C GLU A 207 7.08 -0.92 -15.18
N ALA A 208 7.70 -2.03 -14.79
CA ALA A 208 9.14 -2.21 -14.92
C ALA A 208 9.51 -2.53 -16.38
N PRO A 209 10.77 -2.30 -16.80
CA PRO A 209 11.20 -2.55 -18.18
C PRO A 209 11.04 -4.01 -18.64
N ASP A 210 10.88 -4.95 -17.73
CA ASP A 210 10.64 -6.38 -18.00
C ASP A 210 9.14 -6.75 -18.00
N GLY A 211 8.25 -5.76 -17.97
CA GLY A 211 6.80 -5.92 -18.05
C GLY A 211 6.12 -6.24 -16.71
N ARG A 212 6.88 -6.35 -15.61
CA ARG A 212 6.26 -6.53 -14.29
C ARG A 212 5.58 -5.25 -13.82
N ARG A 213 4.43 -5.37 -13.18
CA ARG A 213 3.81 -4.28 -12.42
C ARG A 213 4.33 -4.31 -10.99
N ILE A 214 5.02 -3.24 -10.59
CA ILE A 214 5.64 -3.10 -9.27
C ILE A 214 4.91 -2.04 -8.48
N MET A 215 4.54 -2.37 -7.25
CA MET A 215 3.85 -1.47 -6.32
C MET A 215 4.73 -1.13 -5.13
N ILE A 216 4.63 0.12 -4.68
CA ILE A 216 5.20 0.60 -3.42
C ILE A 216 4.12 1.39 -2.67
N GLY A 217 4.09 1.26 -1.33
CA GLY A 217 3.18 2.02 -0.49
C GLY A 217 3.89 2.77 0.64
N TRP A 218 3.26 3.80 1.17
CA TRP A 218 3.68 4.46 2.39
C TRP A 218 3.35 3.56 3.59
N MET A 219 4.37 3.23 4.37
CA MET A 219 4.22 2.34 5.52
C MET A 219 3.82 3.16 6.75
N GLN A 220 2.67 3.70 6.69
CA GLN A 220 1.87 4.38 7.71
C GLN A 220 0.44 4.55 7.19
N ASN A 221 -0.38 5.24 7.93
CA ASN A 221 -1.64 5.85 7.52
C ASN A 221 -1.89 7.09 8.38
N TRP A 222 -2.85 7.92 8.02
CA TRP A 222 -3.12 9.17 8.71
C TRP A 222 -3.59 8.96 10.16
N ASP A 223 -4.31 7.88 10.46
CA ASP A 223 -4.80 7.56 11.81
C ASP A 223 -3.66 7.29 12.80
N THR A 224 -2.50 6.82 12.33
CA THR A 224 -1.40 6.38 13.19
C THR A 224 -0.16 7.25 13.07
N CYS A 225 -0.01 8.03 12.01
CA CYS A 225 1.24 8.71 11.66
C CYS A 225 1.77 9.64 12.75
N ALA A 226 0.92 10.42 13.39
CA ALA A 226 1.33 11.43 14.39
C ALA A 226 2.06 10.86 15.60
N ASN A 227 1.88 9.57 15.91
CA ASN A 227 2.41 8.91 17.10
C ASN A 227 3.54 7.91 16.81
N ASN A 228 3.84 7.67 15.54
CA ASN A 228 4.70 6.57 15.11
C ASN A 228 6.11 7.05 14.75
N ARG A 229 6.89 7.46 15.75
CA ARG A 229 8.32 7.77 15.55
C ARG A 229 9.17 6.52 15.75
N ILE A 230 10.07 6.27 14.83
CA ILE A 230 11.11 5.24 14.95
C ILE A 230 11.99 5.55 16.18
N PRO A 231 12.26 4.59 17.06
CA PRO A 231 13.15 4.79 18.20
C PRO A 231 14.51 5.33 17.77
N LYS A 232 14.96 6.45 18.36
CA LYS A 232 16.22 7.14 18.00
C LYS A 232 16.34 7.56 16.52
N GLY A 233 15.23 7.53 15.78
CA GLY A 233 15.21 7.89 14.38
C GLY A 233 15.31 9.40 14.14
N LYS A 234 15.94 9.78 13.02
CA LYS A 234 16.08 11.16 12.57
C LYS A 234 15.02 11.54 11.54
N TRP A 235 14.27 10.58 11.03
CA TRP A 235 13.21 10.77 10.03
C TRP A 235 11.90 10.15 10.53
N PHE A 236 10.86 10.43 9.79
CA PHE A 236 9.50 9.97 10.04
C PHE A 236 8.93 9.39 8.74
N GLY A 237 8.24 8.25 8.86
CA GLY A 237 7.73 7.51 7.70
C GLY A 237 8.74 6.54 7.11
N GLN A 238 8.21 5.51 6.45
CA GLN A 238 8.96 4.48 5.72
C GLN A 238 8.17 4.09 4.47
N MET A 239 8.85 3.52 3.50
CA MET A 239 8.22 2.89 2.35
C MET A 239 8.18 1.37 2.56
N SER A 240 7.18 0.72 1.99
CA SER A 240 7.14 -0.75 1.92
C SER A 240 8.24 -1.28 1.00
N LEU A 241 8.48 -2.57 1.07
CA LEU A 241 9.21 -3.25 -0.01
C LEU A 241 8.45 -3.07 -1.33
N PRO A 242 9.15 -2.96 -2.46
CA PRO A 242 8.52 -3.09 -3.76
C PRO A 242 7.88 -4.49 -3.91
N ARG A 243 6.65 -4.54 -4.44
CA ARG A 243 5.87 -5.77 -4.60
C ARG A 243 5.54 -6.00 -6.06
N GLU A 244 5.81 -7.20 -6.56
CA GLU A 244 5.33 -7.67 -7.86
C GLU A 244 3.85 -8.03 -7.75
N LEU A 245 3.05 -7.54 -8.69
CA LEU A 245 1.61 -7.77 -8.74
C LEU A 245 1.26 -8.79 -9.83
N SER A 246 0.21 -9.57 -9.56
CA SER A 246 -0.45 -10.42 -10.55
C SER A 246 -1.92 -10.61 -10.18
N ILE A 247 -2.74 -11.07 -11.13
CA ILE A 247 -4.13 -11.45 -10.88
C ILE A 247 -4.25 -12.97 -10.94
N LYS A 248 -4.81 -13.56 -9.90
CA LYS A 248 -5.13 -14.99 -9.87
C LYS A 248 -6.54 -15.20 -9.31
N ASP A 249 -7.39 -15.92 -9.99
CA ASP A 249 -8.77 -16.21 -9.60
C ASP A 249 -9.58 -14.95 -9.31
N GLY A 250 -9.24 -13.85 -10.03
CA GLY A 250 -9.85 -12.54 -9.86
C GLY A 250 -9.49 -11.86 -8.54
N ARG A 251 -8.33 -12.15 -7.97
CA ARG A 251 -7.75 -11.48 -6.80
C ARG A 251 -6.38 -10.92 -7.15
N LEU A 252 -6.04 -9.79 -6.56
CA LEU A 252 -4.70 -9.22 -6.62
C LEU A 252 -3.78 -10.04 -5.71
N ILE A 253 -2.74 -10.60 -6.30
CA ILE A 253 -1.67 -11.32 -5.62
C ILE A 253 -0.44 -10.43 -5.56
N GLN A 254 0.24 -10.42 -4.42
CA GLN A 254 1.39 -9.56 -4.18
C GLN A 254 2.56 -10.37 -3.66
N LYS A 255 3.71 -10.27 -4.30
CA LYS A 255 4.95 -10.90 -3.85
C LYS A 255 6.04 -9.85 -3.67
N PRO A 256 6.96 -10.03 -2.73
CA PRO A 256 8.16 -9.19 -2.71
C PRO A 256 8.86 -9.30 -4.06
N VAL A 257 9.43 -8.19 -4.55
CA VAL A 257 10.22 -8.24 -5.78
C VAL A 257 11.32 -9.29 -5.67
N ARG A 258 11.51 -10.05 -6.75
CA ARG A 258 12.51 -11.14 -6.79
C ARG A 258 13.94 -10.68 -6.50
N GLU A 259 14.23 -9.42 -6.72
CA GLU A 259 15.54 -8.80 -6.45
C GLU A 259 15.95 -8.88 -4.99
N ILE A 260 15.00 -8.97 -4.04
CA ILE A 260 15.30 -9.13 -2.61
C ILE A 260 16.08 -10.42 -2.32
N GLU A 261 15.90 -11.44 -3.16
CA GLU A 261 16.62 -12.70 -3.00
C GLU A 261 18.14 -12.57 -3.21
N LYS A 262 18.57 -11.54 -3.97
CA LYS A 262 20.00 -11.21 -4.13
C LYS A 262 20.64 -10.68 -2.84
N LEU A 263 19.82 -10.20 -1.90
CA LEU A 263 20.27 -9.72 -0.59
C LEU A 263 20.38 -10.84 0.44
N ARG A 264 19.89 -12.06 0.12
CA ARG A 264 19.86 -13.21 1.02
C ARG A 264 21.28 -13.74 1.28
N THR A 265 21.63 -13.86 2.56
CA THR A 265 22.87 -14.46 3.05
C THR A 265 22.57 -15.38 4.25
N ASN A 266 23.52 -16.15 4.71
CA ASN A 266 23.46 -16.91 5.96
C ASN A 266 22.16 -17.70 6.14
N LYS A 267 21.91 -18.65 5.23
CA LYS A 267 20.73 -19.53 5.30
C LYS A 267 20.76 -20.41 6.54
N THR A 268 19.66 -20.39 7.32
CA THR A 268 19.35 -21.36 8.37
C THR A 268 18.06 -22.08 8.04
N GLU A 269 18.02 -23.39 8.11
CA GLU A 269 16.87 -24.18 7.70
C GLU A 269 16.59 -25.32 8.67
N TYR A 270 15.31 -25.47 9.02
CA TYR A 270 14.78 -26.60 9.78
C TYR A 270 13.58 -27.18 9.05
N LYS A 271 13.49 -28.49 9.02
CA LYS A 271 12.39 -29.24 8.39
C LYS A 271 11.71 -30.16 9.39
N ASN A 272 10.39 -30.27 9.26
CA ASN A 272 9.56 -31.18 10.05
C ASN A 272 9.75 -31.02 11.56
N VAL A 273 9.88 -29.77 12.03
CA VAL A 273 10.01 -29.47 13.45
C VAL A 273 8.65 -29.69 14.13
N ALA A 274 8.54 -30.80 14.84
CA ALA A 274 7.34 -31.08 15.63
C ALA A 274 7.42 -30.41 17.00
N PHE A 275 6.40 -29.65 17.37
CA PHE A 275 6.36 -29.00 18.67
C PHE A 275 4.93 -28.65 19.13
N GLU A 276 4.84 -28.34 20.40
CA GLU A 276 3.73 -27.75 21.13
C GLU A 276 4.31 -26.75 22.12
N ASP A 277 3.54 -25.75 22.55
CA ASP A 277 4.00 -24.64 23.39
C ASP A 277 5.03 -23.72 22.70
N VAL A 278 6.01 -23.21 23.43
CA VAL A 278 6.98 -22.24 22.94
C VAL A 278 8.30 -22.90 22.57
N ILE A 279 8.79 -22.62 21.36
CA ILE A 279 10.15 -23.03 20.98
C ILE A 279 10.94 -21.83 20.44
N ARG A 280 12.27 -21.94 20.55
CA ARG A 280 13.27 -21.15 19.83
C ARG A 280 14.20 -22.10 19.12
N LEU A 281 14.65 -21.71 17.94
CA LEU A 281 15.56 -22.50 17.11
C LEU A 281 16.86 -21.72 16.93
N ASP A 282 17.98 -22.39 17.10
CA ASP A 282 19.30 -21.76 17.00
C ASP A 282 19.50 -21.13 15.61
N GLY A 283 19.98 -19.88 15.57
CA GLY A 283 20.18 -19.14 14.34
C GLY A 283 18.90 -18.61 13.67
N ILE A 284 17.72 -18.81 14.27
CA ILE A 284 16.47 -18.15 13.86
C ILE A 284 16.26 -16.92 14.74
N GLU A 285 16.95 -15.85 14.37
CA GLU A 285 16.94 -14.53 15.02
C GLU A 285 17.33 -13.46 14.01
N GLY A 286 17.21 -12.18 14.34
CA GLY A 286 17.64 -11.05 13.53
C GLY A 286 16.56 -10.01 13.29
N ARG A 287 17.00 -8.81 12.83
CA ARG A 287 16.11 -7.68 12.52
C ARG A 287 15.94 -7.44 11.02
N CYS A 288 16.92 -7.83 10.20
CA CYS A 288 16.85 -7.75 8.75
C CYS A 288 16.87 -9.18 8.21
N VAL A 289 15.71 -9.80 8.09
CA VAL A 289 15.58 -11.21 7.71
C VAL A 289 14.46 -11.43 6.70
N ASP A 290 14.65 -12.43 5.85
CA ASP A 290 13.62 -13.00 4.99
C ASP A 290 13.38 -14.44 5.46
N MET A 291 12.20 -14.73 6.00
CA MET A 291 11.89 -16.01 6.63
C MET A 291 10.63 -16.62 6.02
N GLU A 292 10.78 -17.83 5.51
CA GLU A 292 9.70 -18.63 4.92
C GLU A 292 9.30 -19.72 5.92
N ILE A 293 8.00 -19.83 6.20
CA ILE A 293 7.43 -20.79 7.13
C ILE A 293 6.31 -21.55 6.44
N THR A 294 6.34 -22.86 6.51
CA THR A 294 5.18 -23.73 6.19
C THR A 294 4.77 -24.42 7.49
N LEU A 295 3.55 -24.20 7.91
CA LEU A 295 2.99 -24.78 9.13
C LEU A 295 1.86 -25.74 8.75
N ARG A 296 1.82 -26.90 9.40
CA ARG A 296 0.77 -27.89 9.25
C ARG A 296 0.44 -28.54 10.59
N PRO A 297 -0.78 -29.07 10.79
CA PRO A 297 -1.08 -29.89 11.95
C PRO A 297 -0.20 -31.15 11.96
N ALA A 298 0.28 -31.55 13.13
CA ALA A 298 0.96 -32.85 13.28
C ALA A 298 0.00 -34.05 13.14
N ASP A 299 -1.31 -33.81 13.32
CA ASP A 299 -2.39 -34.76 13.15
C ASP A 299 -3.54 -34.09 12.41
N ALA A 300 -3.88 -34.61 11.24
CA ALA A 300 -4.94 -34.08 10.41
C ALA A 300 -6.36 -34.16 11.07
N GLN A 301 -6.53 -35.06 12.03
CA GLN A 301 -7.81 -35.20 12.79
C GLN A 301 -7.87 -34.27 14.01
N ASN A 302 -6.74 -33.70 14.43
CA ASN A 302 -6.64 -32.89 15.62
C ASN A 302 -5.85 -31.61 15.33
N ILE A 303 -6.50 -30.65 14.67
CA ILE A 303 -5.89 -29.39 14.26
C ILE A 303 -5.57 -28.53 15.51
N TYR A 304 -4.40 -27.92 15.53
CA TYR A 304 -4.00 -26.97 16.57
C TYR A 304 -4.97 -25.77 16.67
N LYS A 305 -5.09 -25.17 17.86
CA LYS A 305 -5.99 -24.03 18.07
C LYS A 305 -5.39 -22.69 17.67
N LYS A 306 -4.08 -22.56 17.81
CA LYS A 306 -3.37 -21.32 17.52
C LYS A 306 -1.91 -21.59 17.21
N PHE A 307 -1.38 -20.86 16.22
CA PHE A 307 0.06 -20.71 15.98
C PHE A 307 0.43 -19.22 16.09
N ALA A 308 1.64 -18.92 16.51
CA ALA A 308 2.16 -17.56 16.49
C ALA A 308 3.68 -17.54 16.27
N VAL A 309 4.12 -16.54 15.50
CA VAL A 309 5.52 -16.12 15.41
C VAL A 309 5.66 -14.82 16.18
N ARG A 310 6.58 -14.76 17.13
CA ARG A 310 7.00 -13.53 17.81
C ARG A 310 8.36 -13.14 17.26
N PHE A 311 8.52 -11.87 16.92
CA PHE A 311 9.76 -11.33 16.35
C PHE A 311 10.03 -9.94 16.90
N ALA A 312 11.21 -9.39 16.60
CA ALA A 312 11.71 -8.20 17.26
C ALA A 312 11.54 -8.30 18.78
N GLN A 313 11.98 -9.44 19.32
CA GLN A 313 11.70 -9.89 20.68
C GLN A 313 12.89 -9.74 21.60
N ASN A 314 12.64 -9.22 22.79
CA ASN A 314 13.51 -9.35 23.97
C ASN A 314 12.67 -9.85 25.17
N ASP A 315 13.19 -9.74 26.39
CA ASP A 315 12.48 -10.21 27.59
C ASP A 315 11.18 -9.43 27.88
N THR A 316 11.05 -8.21 27.38
CA THR A 316 9.93 -7.32 27.69
C THR A 316 9.00 -7.12 26.50
N TYR A 317 9.54 -6.99 25.30
CA TYR A 317 8.82 -6.55 24.11
C TYR A 317 8.86 -7.56 22.98
N HIS A 318 7.83 -7.55 22.14
CA HIS A 318 7.76 -8.31 20.90
C HIS A 318 6.64 -7.79 20.00
N THR A 319 6.74 -8.07 18.73
CA THR A 319 5.63 -8.02 17.76
C THR A 319 5.26 -9.46 17.43
N ALA A 320 4.01 -9.73 17.12
CA ALA A 320 3.56 -11.08 16.81
C ALA A 320 2.63 -11.12 15.58
N VAL A 321 2.78 -12.18 14.80
CA VAL A 321 1.74 -12.63 13.88
C VAL A 321 1.18 -13.95 14.39
N SER A 322 -0.13 -14.13 14.39
CA SER A 322 -0.76 -15.37 14.89
C SER A 322 -1.91 -15.81 14.00
N PHE A 323 -2.04 -17.10 13.83
CA PHE A 323 -3.07 -17.75 13.05
C PHE A 323 -3.92 -18.67 13.91
N ARG A 324 -5.25 -18.65 13.68
CA ARG A 324 -6.26 -19.51 14.31
C ARG A 324 -7.02 -20.26 13.22
N PRO A 325 -6.70 -21.52 12.96
CA PRO A 325 -7.24 -22.27 11.82
C PRO A 325 -8.78 -22.46 11.88
N TYR A 326 -9.37 -22.71 13.05
CA TYR A 326 -10.81 -22.87 13.19
C TYR A 326 -11.62 -21.60 12.90
N GLU A 327 -10.99 -20.42 13.04
CA GLU A 327 -11.59 -19.13 12.75
C GLU A 327 -11.17 -18.62 11.36
N SER A 328 -10.19 -19.27 10.71
CA SER A 328 -9.52 -18.80 9.51
C SER A 328 -8.94 -17.37 9.66
N VAL A 329 -8.53 -17.00 10.87
CA VAL A 329 -8.10 -15.64 11.19
C VAL A 329 -6.59 -15.56 11.38
N LEU A 330 -5.97 -14.73 10.56
CA LEU A 330 -4.61 -14.23 10.79
C LEU A 330 -4.68 -12.88 11.51
N LYS A 331 -3.80 -12.67 12.47
CA LYS A 331 -3.70 -11.42 13.23
C LYS A 331 -2.26 -10.96 13.31
N ILE A 332 -2.01 -9.69 13.00
CA ILE A 332 -0.79 -8.98 13.39
C ILE A 332 -1.05 -8.18 14.67
N ASP A 333 -0.13 -8.21 15.62
CA ASP A 333 -0.28 -7.59 16.93
C ASP A 333 1.05 -6.98 17.39
N ARG A 334 1.07 -5.65 17.49
CA ARG A 334 2.22 -4.87 17.97
C ARG A 334 1.97 -4.21 19.34
N LYS A 335 1.00 -4.70 20.10
CA LYS A 335 0.67 -4.16 21.42
C LYS A 335 1.90 -4.07 22.34
N PHE A 336 2.78 -5.03 22.23
CA PHE A 336 4.03 -5.11 23.00
C PHE A 336 5.27 -4.75 22.18
N SER A 337 5.13 -4.02 21.09
CA SER A 337 6.23 -3.60 20.22
C SER A 337 6.89 -2.33 20.76
N GLY A 338 7.61 -2.42 21.87
CA GLY A 338 8.30 -1.30 22.52
C GLY A 338 7.44 -0.51 23.49
N SER A 339 8.01 0.54 24.08
CA SER A 339 7.39 1.37 25.11
C SER A 339 6.37 2.37 24.58
N ARG A 340 6.14 2.41 23.28
CA ARG A 340 5.27 3.38 22.65
C ARG A 340 3.80 2.99 22.70
N ARG A 341 2.98 4.03 22.76
CA ARG A 341 1.53 3.88 22.65
C ARG A 341 1.14 4.05 21.18
N ALA A 342 0.97 2.95 20.47
CA ALA A 342 0.29 2.97 19.19
C ALA A 342 -1.22 3.13 19.41
N ILE A 343 -1.86 4.00 18.62
CA ILE A 343 -3.33 4.13 18.63
C ILE A 343 -3.94 2.82 18.13
N ILE A 344 -3.44 2.32 16.99
CA ILE A 344 -3.83 1.03 16.42
C ILE A 344 -2.68 0.05 16.65
N HIS A 345 -2.96 -1.07 17.30
CA HIS A 345 -1.94 -2.07 17.64
C HIS A 345 -2.25 -3.48 17.16
N GLN A 346 -3.39 -3.71 16.53
CA GLN A 346 -3.69 -5.00 15.92
C GLN A 346 -4.61 -4.86 14.71
N ARG A 347 -4.43 -5.76 13.75
CA ARG A 347 -5.36 -5.98 12.64
C ARG A 347 -5.55 -7.48 12.44
N ARG A 348 -6.68 -7.84 11.83
CA ARG A 348 -7.06 -9.21 11.53
C ARG A 348 -7.53 -9.31 10.10
N SER A 349 -7.31 -10.47 9.49
CA SER A 349 -7.81 -10.80 8.17
C SER A 349 -8.28 -12.24 8.13
N LEU A 350 -9.26 -12.53 7.30
CA LEU A 350 -9.59 -13.91 6.96
C LEU A 350 -8.59 -14.41 5.92
N VAL A 351 -8.00 -15.56 6.17
CA VAL A 351 -7.05 -16.19 5.25
C VAL A 351 -7.47 -17.63 4.97
N ASN A 352 -7.34 -18.04 3.73
CA ASN A 352 -7.60 -19.42 3.37
C ASN A 352 -6.57 -20.34 4.03
N SER A 353 -7.04 -21.44 4.58
CA SER A 353 -6.16 -22.53 5.01
C SER A 353 -6.86 -23.84 4.74
N GLU A 354 -6.15 -24.77 4.14
CA GLU A 354 -6.64 -26.12 3.95
C GLU A 354 -6.17 -26.97 5.13
N ASN A 355 -7.14 -27.55 5.89
CA ASN A 355 -6.85 -28.40 7.04
C ASN A 355 -5.87 -27.80 8.08
N GLY A 356 -5.84 -26.47 8.21
CA GLY A 356 -4.93 -25.78 9.14
C GLY A 356 -3.51 -25.57 8.60
N GLU A 357 -3.22 -25.93 7.35
CA GLU A 357 -1.95 -25.60 6.72
C GLU A 357 -1.93 -24.12 6.32
N ILE A 358 -0.81 -23.44 6.57
CA ILE A 358 -0.60 -22.06 6.17
C ILE A 358 0.88 -21.83 5.80
N LYS A 359 1.09 -21.03 4.76
CA LYS A 359 2.42 -20.54 4.37
C LYS A 359 2.55 -19.08 4.72
N LEU A 360 3.66 -18.73 5.37
CA LEU A 360 3.99 -17.35 5.72
C LEU A 360 5.39 -17.03 5.22
N ARG A 361 5.54 -15.89 4.54
CA ARG A 361 6.86 -15.29 4.30
C ARG A 361 6.91 -13.97 5.06
N LEU A 362 7.77 -13.89 6.05
CA LEU A 362 7.99 -12.70 6.86
C LEU A 362 9.26 -12.02 6.40
N ILE A 363 9.14 -10.77 5.97
CA ILE A 363 10.30 -9.94 5.69
C ILE A 363 10.35 -8.86 6.76
N LEU A 364 11.40 -8.90 7.55
CA LEU A 364 11.67 -7.92 8.60
C LEU A 364 12.79 -7.00 8.13
N ASP A 365 12.56 -5.71 8.26
CA ASP A 365 13.60 -4.69 8.24
C ASP A 365 13.66 -4.05 9.63
N ARG A 366 14.61 -3.20 9.86
CA ARG A 366 14.94 -2.63 11.18
C ARG A 366 13.72 -2.23 12.00
N PHE A 367 12.74 -1.59 11.35
CA PHE A 367 11.54 -1.06 12.01
C PHE A 367 10.24 -1.40 11.28
N SER A 368 10.23 -2.46 10.52
CA SER A 368 9.04 -2.91 9.77
C SER A 368 8.95 -4.43 9.68
N ALA A 369 7.73 -4.90 9.46
CA ALA A 369 7.42 -6.27 9.13
C ALA A 369 6.38 -6.32 8.00
N GLU A 370 6.67 -7.09 6.96
CA GLU A 370 5.74 -7.41 5.90
C GLU A 370 5.53 -8.92 5.85
N ILE A 371 4.29 -9.35 6.02
CA ILE A 371 3.90 -10.75 6.11
C ILE A 371 3.08 -11.11 4.87
N PHE A 372 3.64 -11.92 4.00
CA PHE A 372 2.98 -12.46 2.81
C PHE A 372 2.44 -13.85 3.13
N VAL A 373 1.17 -14.08 2.84
CA VAL A 373 0.44 -15.29 3.22
C VAL A 373 0.06 -16.06 1.96
N ASN A 374 0.22 -17.39 1.98
CA ASN A 374 -0.17 -18.29 0.91
C ASN A 374 0.27 -17.80 -0.49
N ASP A 375 1.58 -17.59 -0.62
CA ASP A 375 2.20 -17.12 -1.87
C ASP A 375 1.70 -15.74 -2.36
N GLY A 376 1.24 -14.89 -1.42
CA GLY A 376 0.86 -13.50 -1.67
C GLY A 376 -0.64 -13.23 -1.83
N GLU A 377 -1.50 -14.17 -1.47
CA GLU A 377 -2.97 -13.97 -1.46
C GLU A 377 -3.41 -12.88 -0.47
N HIS A 378 -2.69 -12.75 0.63
CA HIS A 378 -2.87 -11.68 1.62
C HIS A 378 -1.53 -11.11 2.05
N VAL A 379 -1.52 -9.82 2.36
CA VAL A 379 -0.34 -9.15 2.92
C VAL A 379 -0.75 -8.34 4.14
N MET A 380 0.06 -8.39 5.19
CA MET A 380 -0.10 -7.58 6.39
C MET A 380 1.19 -6.83 6.71
N THR A 381 1.11 -5.52 6.79
CA THR A 381 2.24 -4.62 7.00
C THR A 381 2.12 -3.88 8.32
N ALA A 382 3.23 -3.78 9.05
CA ALA A 382 3.29 -2.98 10.26
C ALA A 382 4.70 -2.41 10.53
N THR A 383 4.73 -1.22 11.08
CA THR A 383 5.94 -0.66 11.69
C THR A 383 6.20 -1.30 13.06
N ILE A 384 7.47 -1.43 13.41
CA ILE A 384 7.95 -2.03 14.66
C ILE A 384 8.64 -0.95 15.50
N TYR A 385 8.43 -0.97 16.82
CA TYR A 385 8.94 0.07 17.72
C TYR A 385 9.96 -0.41 18.73
N THR A 386 10.29 -1.70 18.76
CA THR A 386 11.34 -2.24 19.61
C THR A 386 12.72 -1.76 19.18
N ASP A 387 13.60 -1.55 20.14
CA ASP A 387 15.01 -1.27 19.88
C ASP A 387 15.65 -2.39 19.05
N LEU A 388 16.70 -2.08 18.29
CA LEU A 388 17.32 -3.02 17.33
C LEU A 388 17.97 -4.23 18.01
N GLU A 389 18.34 -4.09 19.27
CA GLU A 389 18.88 -5.18 20.11
C GLU A 389 17.83 -6.26 20.43
N ALA A 390 16.55 -5.97 20.21
CA ALA A 390 15.46 -6.95 20.34
C ALA A 390 15.34 -7.74 19.03
N ASP A 391 16.23 -8.69 18.82
CA ASP A 391 16.37 -9.46 17.57
C ASP A 391 15.84 -10.89 17.67
N GLY A 392 15.36 -11.30 18.84
CA GLY A 392 14.86 -12.65 19.08
C GLY A 392 13.61 -12.98 18.25
N ILE A 393 13.54 -14.25 17.84
CA ILE A 393 12.37 -14.86 17.19
C ILE A 393 11.98 -16.12 17.95
N SER A 394 10.68 -16.32 18.18
CA SER A 394 10.15 -17.53 18.81
C SER A 394 8.83 -17.94 18.16
N PHE A 395 8.53 -19.24 18.27
CA PHE A 395 7.30 -19.84 17.77
C PHE A 395 6.47 -20.37 18.93
N PHE A 396 5.16 -20.29 18.80
CA PHE A 396 4.22 -20.81 19.79
C PHE A 396 3.11 -21.59 19.07
N ALA A 397 2.72 -22.73 19.61
CA ALA A 397 1.57 -23.49 19.17
C ALA A 397 0.73 -23.96 20.36
N ASP A 398 -0.60 -23.76 20.26
CA ASP A 398 -1.59 -24.37 21.14
C ASP A 398 -2.16 -25.61 20.41
N GLY A 399 -1.57 -26.76 20.72
CA GLY A 399 -1.72 -28.02 20.01
C GLY A 399 -0.51 -28.38 19.13
N LYS A 400 -0.37 -29.67 18.83
CA LYS A 400 0.79 -30.21 18.12
C LYS A 400 0.81 -29.78 16.65
N VAL A 401 1.96 -29.24 16.24
CA VAL A 401 2.22 -28.80 14.85
C VAL A 401 3.51 -29.41 14.32
N GLU A 402 3.61 -29.42 12.98
CA GLU A 402 4.89 -29.57 12.27
C GLU A 402 5.17 -28.29 11.48
N MET A 403 6.41 -27.84 11.53
CA MET A 403 6.85 -26.61 10.89
C MET A 403 8.11 -26.83 10.07
N ASP A 404 8.09 -26.31 8.85
CA ASP A 404 9.31 -26.04 8.10
C ASP A 404 9.60 -24.56 8.19
N VAL A 405 10.84 -24.20 8.48
CA VAL A 405 11.27 -22.80 8.50
C VAL A 405 12.62 -22.65 7.80
N THR A 406 12.70 -21.67 6.92
CA THR A 406 13.94 -21.24 6.27
C THR A 406 14.10 -19.74 6.49
N LYS A 407 15.22 -19.34 7.07
CA LYS A 407 15.56 -17.94 7.33
C LYS A 407 16.83 -17.57 6.60
N TYR A 408 16.84 -16.41 6.00
CA TYR A 408 18.00 -15.74 5.42
C TYR A 408 18.24 -14.40 6.14
N GLU A 409 19.47 -14.03 6.32
CA GLU A 409 19.81 -12.65 6.67
C GLU A 409 19.77 -11.80 5.38
N LEU A 410 19.27 -10.58 5.50
CA LEU A 410 19.31 -9.61 4.42
C LEU A 410 20.49 -8.67 4.63
N LYS A 411 21.41 -8.68 3.67
CA LYS A 411 22.55 -7.76 3.66
C LYS A 411 22.19 -6.57 2.77
N LEU A 412 21.99 -5.42 3.40
CA LEU A 412 21.76 -4.13 2.76
C LEU A 412 23.07 -3.43 2.43
#